data_75194d12bb038e32e2ca6ea6e2edca0e
#
_entry.id   75194d12bb038e32e2ca6ea6e2edca0e
#
_cell.length_a   1.000
_cell.length_b   1.000
_cell.length_c   1.000
_cell.angle_alpha   90.00
_cell.angle_beta   90.00
_cell.angle_gamma   90.00
#
_symmetry.space_group_name_H-M   'P 1'
#
loop_
_entity.id
_entity.type
_entity.pdbx_description
1 polymer ?
#
loop_
_entity_poly.entity_id
_entity_poly.type
_entity_poly.pdbx_seq_one_letter_code
_entity_poly.pdbx_strand_id
1 'polypeptide(L)'
;MNLTNLFKIAFKALSNNKLRGFLTMLGIIIGVGSVITMLAIGQGSKRSIQAQISEMGSNMIMIHPGGDRRGGVRLDAADMESLKLKDLEDIQAQARYISYISPSVNSSGQAIFGANNTPTTVYGISPEYLDIRRYKVEHGDIFSEQDVKTAAKVCLVGKSVVDELFPDGESPVGKVIRFGKIPLRIVGVLESKGYNSMGMDQDDLILAPYTTVQKRILAITHLQSITCSALSEEYTDQAIEEITQILRTNHKLK
;
A
#
# COMPACT_ATOMS: atom_id res chain seq x y z
N MET A 1 -52.75 -10.99 35.79
CA MET A 1 -52.36 -9.57 36.02
C MET A 1 -52.15 -8.90 34.66
N ASN A 2 -53.01 -7.96 34.29
CA ASN A 2 -52.92 -7.36 32.94
C ASN A 2 -51.71 -6.39 32.86
N LEU A 3 -50.84 -6.60 31.88
CA LEU A 3 -49.68 -5.79 31.60
C LEU A 3 -49.98 -4.27 31.55
N THR A 4 -51.17 -3.90 31.03
CA THR A 4 -51.69 -2.53 30.98
C THR A 4 -51.87 -1.88 32.36
N ASN A 5 -52.24 -2.66 33.38
CA ASN A 5 -52.41 -2.15 34.75
C ASN A 5 -51.05 -1.96 35.45
N LEU A 6 -50.06 -2.80 35.16
CA LEU A 6 -48.69 -2.64 35.63
C LEU A 6 -48.04 -1.38 35.09
N PHE A 7 -48.22 -1.09 33.79
CA PHE A 7 -47.74 0.15 33.18
C PHE A 7 -48.37 1.41 33.79
N LYS A 8 -49.71 1.38 34.04
CA LYS A 8 -50.44 2.50 34.68
C LYS A 8 -49.94 2.77 36.10
N ILE A 9 -49.69 1.71 36.91
CA ILE A 9 -49.22 1.85 38.26
C ILE A 9 -47.79 2.39 38.28
N ALA A 10 -46.92 1.87 37.37
CA ALA A 10 -45.53 2.35 37.24
C ALA A 10 -45.46 3.83 36.84
N PHE A 11 -46.28 4.24 35.86
CA PHE A 11 -46.36 5.63 35.41
C PHE A 11 -46.88 6.57 36.51
N LYS A 12 -47.87 6.13 37.32
CA LYS A 12 -48.39 6.89 38.46
C LYS A 12 -47.35 6.99 39.57
N ALA A 13 -46.57 5.95 39.84
CA ALA A 13 -45.51 5.98 40.83
C ALA A 13 -44.35 6.95 40.45
N LEU A 14 -43.99 6.96 39.14
CA LEU A 14 -43.00 7.94 38.59
C LEU A 14 -43.54 9.38 38.67
N SER A 15 -44.82 9.60 38.37
CA SER A 15 -45.46 10.92 38.41
C SER A 15 -45.54 11.53 39.82
N ASN A 16 -45.62 10.71 40.87
CA ASN A 16 -45.67 11.18 42.29
C ASN A 16 -44.30 11.58 42.85
N ASN A 17 -43.20 11.14 42.26
CA ASN A 17 -41.82 11.49 42.65
C ASN A 17 -40.99 11.86 41.42
N LYS A 18 -41.30 12.98 40.80
CA LYS A 18 -40.74 13.43 39.53
C LYS A 18 -39.21 13.53 39.52
N LEU A 19 -38.64 14.06 40.61
CA LEU A 19 -37.18 14.24 40.74
C LEU A 19 -36.43 12.88 40.79
N ARG A 20 -36.99 11.90 41.54
CA ARG A 20 -36.38 10.57 41.65
C ARG A 20 -36.50 9.81 40.32
N GLY A 21 -37.68 9.90 39.65
CA GLY A 21 -37.88 9.33 38.35
C GLY A 21 -36.95 9.91 37.29
N PHE A 22 -36.79 11.23 37.28
CA PHE A 22 -35.84 11.90 36.39
C PHE A 22 -34.38 11.48 36.58
N LEU A 23 -33.93 11.46 37.85
CA LEU A 23 -32.54 11.05 38.17
C LEU A 23 -32.25 9.60 37.82
N THR A 24 -33.19 8.70 38.08
CA THR A 24 -33.01 7.27 37.68
C THR A 24 -33.02 7.08 36.17
N MET A 25 -33.93 7.77 35.48
CA MET A 25 -33.99 7.75 34.02
C MET A 25 -32.72 8.34 33.39
N LEU A 26 -32.23 9.45 33.93
CA LEU A 26 -30.99 10.10 33.50
C LEU A 26 -29.79 9.14 33.65
N GLY A 27 -29.69 8.44 34.81
CA GLY A 27 -28.64 7.45 35.02
C GLY A 27 -28.67 6.29 33.99
N ILE A 28 -29.87 5.81 33.69
CA ILE A 28 -30.03 4.75 32.67
C ILE A 28 -29.66 5.27 31.27
N ILE A 29 -30.12 6.47 30.90
CA ILE A 29 -29.82 7.07 29.60
C ILE A 29 -28.31 7.28 29.43
N ILE A 30 -27.63 7.83 30.44
CA ILE A 30 -26.17 8.01 30.41
C ILE A 30 -25.46 6.66 30.36
N GLY A 31 -25.88 5.70 31.19
CA GLY A 31 -25.26 4.36 31.23
C GLY A 31 -25.39 3.62 29.91
N VAL A 32 -26.61 3.52 29.37
CA VAL A 32 -26.85 2.86 28.08
C VAL A 32 -26.23 3.64 26.93
N GLY A 33 -26.36 4.98 26.94
CA GLY A 33 -25.79 5.84 25.89
C GLY A 33 -24.25 5.73 25.81
N SER A 34 -23.58 5.67 26.95
CA SER A 34 -22.10 5.51 26.97
C SER A 34 -21.66 4.15 26.41
N VAL A 35 -22.38 3.07 26.72
CA VAL A 35 -22.08 1.73 26.18
C VAL A 35 -22.31 1.69 24.66
N ILE A 36 -23.44 2.24 24.19
CA ILE A 36 -23.72 2.30 22.74
C ILE A 36 -22.65 3.12 22.01
N THR A 37 -22.28 4.26 22.55
CA THR A 37 -21.26 5.13 21.97
C THR A 37 -19.91 4.42 21.90
N MET A 38 -19.50 3.72 22.97
CA MET A 38 -18.27 2.97 23.00
C MET A 38 -18.26 1.84 21.96
N LEU A 39 -19.35 1.11 21.83
CA LEU A 39 -19.49 0.05 20.81
C LEU A 39 -19.48 0.64 19.39
N ALA A 40 -20.14 1.76 19.16
CA ALA A 40 -20.18 2.42 17.86
C ALA A 40 -18.79 2.91 17.44
N ILE A 41 -18.04 3.53 18.34
CA ILE A 41 -16.65 3.97 18.10
C ILE A 41 -15.77 2.74 17.81
N GLY A 42 -15.87 1.67 18.61
CA GLY A 42 -15.07 0.45 18.43
C GLY A 42 -15.35 -0.22 17.08
N GLN A 43 -16.62 -0.32 16.68
CA GLN A 43 -16.98 -0.89 15.37
C GLN A 43 -16.58 0.02 14.21
N GLY A 44 -16.72 1.34 14.37
CA GLY A 44 -16.28 2.33 13.38
C GLY A 44 -14.78 2.25 13.13
N SER A 45 -13.98 2.23 14.20
CA SER A 45 -12.53 2.09 14.13
C SER A 45 -12.11 0.77 13.47
N LYS A 46 -12.75 -0.35 13.83
CA LYS A 46 -12.49 -1.65 13.22
C LYS A 46 -12.76 -1.64 11.71
N ARG A 47 -13.90 -1.09 11.28
CA ARG A 47 -14.24 -0.98 9.85
C ARG A 47 -13.27 -0.08 9.09
N SER A 48 -12.87 1.05 9.69
CA SER A 48 -11.90 1.95 9.09
C SER A 48 -10.54 1.26 8.88
N ILE A 49 -10.02 0.55 9.89
CA ILE A 49 -8.78 -0.20 9.80
C ILE A 49 -8.89 -1.31 8.74
N GLN A 50 -10.00 -2.06 8.71
CA GLN A 50 -10.21 -3.10 7.72
C GLN A 50 -10.28 -2.54 6.29
N ALA A 51 -10.95 -1.40 6.09
CA ALA A 51 -10.99 -0.73 4.79
C ALA A 51 -9.58 -0.33 4.33
N GLN A 52 -8.79 0.29 5.21
CA GLN A 52 -7.41 0.69 4.92
C GLN A 52 -6.50 -0.50 4.58
N ILE A 53 -6.60 -1.60 5.32
CA ILE A 53 -5.86 -2.83 5.01
C ILE A 53 -6.30 -3.38 3.65
N SER A 54 -7.60 -3.38 3.36
CA SER A 54 -8.13 -3.84 2.06
C SER A 54 -7.68 -2.96 0.89
N GLU A 55 -7.53 -1.65 1.10
CA GLU A 55 -6.99 -0.72 0.08
C GLU A 55 -5.49 -0.92 -0.17
N MET A 56 -4.74 -1.37 0.82
CA MET A 56 -3.32 -1.71 0.67
C MET A 56 -3.11 -3.04 -0.09
N GLY A 57 -4.17 -3.83 -0.32
CA GLY A 57 -4.12 -5.19 -0.84
C GLY A 57 -3.94 -6.20 0.31
N SER A 58 -5.05 -6.68 0.88
CA SER A 58 -5.04 -7.64 2.00
C SER A 58 -4.34 -8.96 1.70
N ASN A 59 -4.15 -9.27 0.41
CA ASN A 59 -3.49 -10.46 -0.09
C ASN A 59 -2.07 -10.20 -0.64
N MET A 60 -1.48 -9.03 -0.31
CA MET A 60 -0.14 -8.66 -0.77
C MET A 60 0.93 -9.37 0.06
N ILE A 61 1.90 -9.96 -0.62
CA ILE A 61 3.07 -10.62 -0.05
C ILE A 61 4.32 -9.89 -0.54
N MET A 62 5.17 -9.48 0.38
CA MET A 62 6.45 -8.85 0.07
C MET A 62 7.59 -9.78 0.43
N ILE A 63 8.47 -10.04 -0.53
CA ILE A 63 9.63 -10.89 -0.38
C ILE A 63 10.87 -9.97 -0.35
N HIS A 64 11.57 -10.00 0.77
CA HIS A 64 12.82 -9.27 0.94
C HIS A 64 14.00 -10.23 1.04
N PRO A 65 15.21 -9.83 0.60
CA PRO A 65 16.41 -10.61 0.82
C PRO A 65 16.59 -10.90 2.31
N GLY A 66 16.86 -12.14 2.67
CA GLY A 66 17.08 -12.54 4.06
C GLY A 66 18.38 -11.96 4.61
N GLY A 67 18.34 -11.42 5.85
CA GLY A 67 19.53 -10.91 6.53
C GLY A 67 20.50 -12.02 6.90
N ASP A 68 21.65 -12.12 6.22
CA ASP A 68 22.74 -12.98 6.66
C ASP A 68 23.49 -12.29 7.81
N ARG A 69 23.58 -12.96 8.95
CA ARG A 69 24.41 -12.54 10.08
C ARG A 69 25.85 -12.99 9.86
N ARG A 70 26.57 -12.36 8.95
CA ARG A 70 28.02 -12.55 8.85
C ARG A 70 28.74 -11.64 9.83
N GLY A 71 29.31 -12.21 10.89
CA GLY A 71 30.23 -11.51 11.79
C GLY A 71 29.57 -10.46 12.72
N GLY A 72 28.26 -10.57 13.05
CA GLY A 72 27.61 -9.68 14.02
C GLY A 72 27.15 -8.33 13.46
N VAL A 73 27.45 -8.00 12.22
CA VAL A 73 26.94 -6.79 11.53
C VAL A 73 25.69 -7.17 10.74
N ARG A 74 24.60 -6.49 11.00
CA ARG A 74 23.37 -6.60 10.22
C ARG A 74 23.59 -5.81 8.93
N LEU A 75 23.77 -6.49 7.80
CA LEU A 75 23.72 -5.83 6.50
C LEU A 75 22.28 -5.36 6.25
N ASP A 76 22.13 -4.17 5.70
CA ASP A 76 20.81 -3.65 5.34
C ASP A 76 20.23 -4.52 4.21
N ALA A 77 18.91 -4.78 4.23
CA ALA A 77 18.28 -5.63 3.22
C ALA A 77 18.49 -5.10 1.78
N ALA A 78 18.73 -3.79 1.64
CA ALA A 78 19.04 -3.15 0.36
C ALA A 78 20.43 -3.52 -0.21
N ASP A 79 21.39 -3.89 0.66
CA ASP A 79 22.76 -4.25 0.26
C ASP A 79 22.93 -5.75 -0.04
N MET A 80 21.84 -6.53 0.06
CA MET A 80 21.89 -7.97 -0.15
C MET A 80 21.58 -8.32 -1.61
N GLU A 81 22.55 -8.85 -2.30
CA GLU A 81 22.46 -9.27 -3.70
C GLU A 81 21.86 -10.68 -3.89
N SER A 82 21.13 -11.20 -2.90
CA SER A 82 20.64 -12.59 -2.93
C SER A 82 19.45 -12.80 -3.86
N LEU A 83 18.56 -11.81 -3.98
CA LEU A 83 17.32 -11.92 -4.76
C LEU A 83 17.57 -11.56 -6.23
N LYS A 84 17.28 -12.49 -7.14
CA LYS A 84 17.58 -12.36 -8.57
C LYS A 84 16.27 -12.39 -9.39
N LEU A 85 16.37 -11.92 -10.64
CA LEU A 85 15.25 -12.00 -11.60
C LEU A 85 14.79 -13.45 -11.82
N LYS A 86 15.72 -14.40 -11.79
CA LYS A 86 15.41 -15.82 -11.88
C LYS A 86 14.47 -16.30 -10.78
N ASP A 87 14.59 -15.78 -9.56
CA ASP A 87 13.69 -16.14 -8.45
C ASP A 87 12.27 -15.70 -8.75
N LEU A 88 12.10 -14.51 -9.34
CA LEU A 88 10.79 -14.03 -9.79
C LEU A 88 10.22 -14.91 -10.90
N GLU A 89 11.03 -15.27 -11.92
CA GLU A 89 10.61 -16.12 -13.03
C GLU A 89 10.20 -17.51 -12.54
N ASP A 90 10.96 -18.11 -11.62
CA ASP A 90 10.66 -19.42 -11.04
C ASP A 90 9.38 -19.37 -10.17
N ILE A 91 9.16 -18.30 -9.40
CA ILE A 91 7.93 -18.10 -8.63
C ILE A 91 6.74 -17.97 -9.61
N GLN A 92 6.87 -17.14 -10.64
CA GLN A 92 5.80 -16.93 -11.63
C GLN A 92 5.43 -18.20 -12.37
N ALA A 93 6.41 -19.08 -12.65
CA ALA A 93 6.20 -20.33 -13.37
C ALA A 93 5.62 -21.46 -12.51
N GLN A 94 5.92 -21.49 -11.20
CA GLN A 94 5.64 -22.64 -10.34
C GLN A 94 4.55 -22.38 -9.30
N ALA A 95 4.39 -21.13 -8.83
CA ALA A 95 3.41 -20.81 -7.80
C ALA A 95 1.98 -20.78 -8.38
N ARG A 96 1.06 -21.49 -7.71
CA ARG A 96 -0.35 -21.63 -8.15
C ARG A 96 -1.29 -20.67 -7.46
N TYR A 97 -0.92 -20.18 -6.28
CA TYR A 97 -1.78 -19.32 -5.45
C TYR A 97 -1.46 -17.83 -5.59
N ILE A 98 -0.68 -17.45 -6.63
CA ILE A 98 -0.32 -16.06 -6.92
C ILE A 98 -1.10 -15.57 -8.15
N SER A 99 -1.71 -14.38 -8.04
CA SER A 99 -2.40 -13.71 -9.16
C SER A 99 -1.49 -12.77 -9.92
N TYR A 100 -0.71 -11.95 -9.21
CA TYR A 100 0.21 -10.97 -9.78
C TYR A 100 1.54 -10.99 -9.07
N ILE A 101 2.61 -10.72 -9.80
CA ILE A 101 3.97 -10.62 -9.26
C ILE A 101 4.72 -9.50 -9.95
N SER A 102 5.47 -8.72 -9.18
CA SER A 102 6.29 -7.63 -9.70
C SER A 102 7.64 -7.58 -8.99
N PRO A 103 8.75 -7.44 -9.74
CA PRO A 103 10.03 -7.08 -9.14
C PRO A 103 9.94 -5.65 -8.60
N SER A 104 10.71 -5.35 -7.56
CA SER A 104 10.78 -3.99 -7.03
C SER A 104 12.22 -3.62 -6.69
N VAL A 105 12.60 -2.46 -7.19
CA VAL A 105 13.85 -1.76 -6.85
C VAL A 105 13.51 -0.30 -6.60
N ASN A 106 14.14 0.37 -5.65
CA ASN A 106 13.83 1.77 -5.37
C ASN A 106 15.10 2.61 -5.18
N SER A 107 14.98 3.88 -5.42
CA SER A 107 16.02 4.87 -5.17
C SER A 107 15.37 6.18 -4.73
N SER A 108 15.81 6.72 -3.61
CA SER A 108 15.39 8.04 -3.17
C SER A 108 16.34 9.10 -3.74
N GLY A 109 15.77 10.23 -4.14
CA GLY A 109 16.52 11.30 -4.77
C GLY A 109 15.67 12.53 -5.02
N GLN A 110 16.13 13.42 -5.89
CA GLN A 110 15.38 14.60 -6.29
C GLN A 110 14.85 14.47 -7.71
N ALA A 111 13.56 14.74 -7.86
CA ALA A 111 12.91 14.97 -9.13
C ALA A 111 12.94 16.47 -9.45
N ILE A 112 13.23 16.83 -10.70
CA ILE A 112 13.42 18.21 -11.14
C ILE A 112 12.66 18.44 -12.43
N PHE A 113 11.90 19.53 -12.48
CA PHE A 113 11.28 20.04 -13.69
C PHE A 113 11.44 21.56 -13.77
N GLY A 114 12.16 22.06 -14.78
CA GLY A 114 12.47 23.48 -14.88
C GLY A 114 13.22 23.99 -13.65
N ALA A 115 12.64 24.95 -12.95
CA ALA A 115 13.17 25.51 -11.71
C ALA A 115 12.67 24.77 -10.45
N ASN A 116 11.66 23.91 -10.57
CA ASN A 116 11.04 23.22 -9.46
C ASN A 116 11.75 21.89 -9.17
N ASN A 117 11.86 21.54 -7.90
CA ASN A 117 12.43 20.27 -7.48
C ASN A 117 11.73 19.77 -6.20
N THR A 118 11.62 18.44 -6.07
CA THR A 118 11.09 17.80 -4.87
C THR A 118 11.88 16.53 -4.54
N PRO A 119 12.17 16.26 -3.26
CA PRO A 119 12.69 14.97 -2.84
C PRO A 119 11.59 13.92 -2.96
N THR A 120 11.87 12.81 -3.62
CA THR A 120 10.89 11.72 -3.79
C THR A 120 11.61 10.39 -3.99
N THR A 121 10.85 9.30 -4.07
CA THR A 121 11.38 7.97 -4.32
C THR A 121 10.87 7.44 -5.67
N VAL A 122 11.82 6.98 -6.50
CA VAL A 122 11.50 6.25 -7.72
C VAL A 122 11.45 4.75 -7.40
N TYR A 123 10.32 4.13 -7.70
CA TYR A 123 10.11 2.69 -7.64
C TYR A 123 10.18 2.10 -9.05
N GLY A 124 11.12 1.21 -9.26
CA GLY A 124 11.22 0.39 -10.46
C GLY A 124 10.38 -0.86 -10.30
N ILE A 125 9.38 -1.00 -11.13
CA ILE A 125 8.34 -2.02 -11.04
C ILE A 125 7.99 -2.60 -12.42
N SER A 126 7.17 -3.64 -12.46
CA SER A 126 6.46 -4.09 -13.66
C SER A 126 5.01 -3.56 -13.66
N PRO A 127 4.29 -3.59 -14.80
CA PRO A 127 2.93 -3.07 -14.88
C PRO A 127 1.96 -3.67 -13.85
N GLU A 128 2.10 -4.96 -13.53
CA GLU A 128 1.26 -5.71 -12.60
C GLU A 128 1.31 -5.15 -11.16
N TYR A 129 2.32 -4.35 -10.85
CA TYR A 129 2.43 -3.68 -9.54
C TYR A 129 1.25 -2.76 -9.25
N LEU A 130 0.67 -2.15 -10.30
CA LEU A 130 -0.50 -1.29 -10.12
C LEU A 130 -1.70 -2.10 -9.62
N ASP A 131 -1.89 -3.31 -10.15
CA ASP A 131 -2.96 -4.21 -9.71
C ASP A 131 -2.72 -4.68 -8.26
N ILE A 132 -1.48 -5.08 -7.94
CA ILE A 132 -1.10 -5.52 -6.59
C ILE A 132 -1.36 -4.42 -5.56
N ARG A 133 -0.96 -3.19 -5.87
CA ARG A 133 -1.07 -2.02 -4.98
C ARG A 133 -2.34 -1.23 -5.19
N ARG A 134 -3.20 -1.64 -6.13
CA ARG A 134 -4.46 -0.97 -6.48
C ARG A 134 -4.26 0.51 -6.84
N TYR A 135 -3.17 0.83 -7.53
CA TYR A 135 -3.00 2.14 -8.13
C TYR A 135 -3.82 2.24 -9.41
N LYS A 136 -4.42 3.40 -9.63
CA LYS A 136 -5.12 3.73 -10.87
C LYS A 136 -4.44 4.91 -11.55
N VAL A 137 -4.49 4.94 -12.87
CA VAL A 137 -4.03 6.07 -13.67
C VAL A 137 -5.20 7.02 -13.87
N GLU A 138 -5.05 8.27 -13.45
CA GLU A 138 -6.05 9.33 -13.62
C GLU A 138 -5.94 9.98 -15.00
N HIS A 139 -4.70 10.25 -15.42
CA HIS A 139 -4.41 10.88 -16.71
C HIS A 139 -3.27 10.16 -17.42
N GLY A 140 -3.39 9.96 -18.74
CA GLY A 140 -2.41 9.26 -19.55
C GLY A 140 -2.56 7.75 -19.50
N ASP A 141 -1.45 7.03 -19.68
CA ASP A 141 -1.41 5.57 -19.76
C ASP A 141 -0.30 5.00 -18.89
N ILE A 142 -0.37 3.68 -18.63
CA ILE A 142 0.72 2.95 -17.99
C ILE A 142 1.82 2.64 -19.02
N PHE A 143 3.06 2.51 -18.59
CA PHE A 143 4.13 1.96 -19.44
C PHE A 143 3.90 0.46 -19.71
N SER A 144 4.31 0.02 -20.89
CA SER A 144 4.09 -1.34 -21.40
C SER A 144 5.20 -2.31 -20.97
N GLU A 145 4.96 -3.62 -21.13
CA GLU A 145 6.03 -4.62 -21.02
C GLU A 145 7.19 -4.38 -22.00
N GLN A 146 6.91 -3.80 -23.17
CA GLN A 146 7.96 -3.43 -24.12
C GLN A 146 8.86 -2.33 -23.54
N ASP A 147 8.30 -1.37 -22.83
CA ASP A 147 9.06 -0.34 -22.13
C ASP A 147 9.94 -0.95 -21.02
N VAL A 148 9.43 -1.97 -20.34
CA VAL A 148 10.22 -2.75 -19.37
C VAL A 148 11.38 -3.46 -20.05
N LYS A 149 11.15 -4.18 -21.17
CA LYS A 149 12.20 -4.92 -21.89
C LYS A 149 13.29 -4.01 -22.44
N THR A 150 12.92 -2.84 -22.94
CA THR A 150 13.86 -1.87 -23.54
C THR A 150 14.51 -0.93 -22.50
N ALA A 151 14.13 -1.01 -21.24
CA ALA A 151 14.53 -0.05 -20.20
C ALA A 151 14.23 1.39 -20.65
N ALA A 152 13.00 1.64 -21.10
CA ALA A 152 12.55 2.92 -21.60
C ALA A 152 12.54 3.96 -20.47
N LYS A 153 12.92 5.19 -20.80
CA LYS A 153 12.97 6.30 -19.84
C LYS A 153 11.58 6.94 -19.69
N VAL A 154 10.63 6.18 -19.19
CA VAL A 154 9.25 6.58 -18.95
C VAL A 154 8.88 6.41 -17.50
N CYS A 155 7.89 7.18 -17.02
CA CYS A 155 7.43 7.05 -15.65
C CYS A 155 5.97 7.49 -15.49
N LEU A 156 5.34 6.98 -14.41
CA LEU A 156 4.12 7.50 -13.82
C LEU A 156 4.52 8.36 -12.61
N VAL A 157 3.75 9.37 -12.32
CA VAL A 157 3.99 10.25 -11.17
C VAL A 157 2.76 10.29 -10.27
N GLY A 158 2.98 10.28 -8.96
CA GLY A 158 1.94 10.47 -7.98
C GLY A 158 1.57 11.95 -7.82
N LYS A 159 0.40 12.20 -7.21
CA LYS A 159 -0.20 13.53 -7.14
C LYS A 159 0.67 14.53 -6.40
N SER A 160 1.28 14.16 -5.27
CA SER A 160 2.16 15.06 -4.50
C SER A 160 3.37 15.52 -5.31
N VAL A 161 3.96 14.61 -6.11
CA VAL A 161 5.08 14.97 -7.01
C VAL A 161 4.61 15.93 -8.10
N VAL A 162 3.40 15.75 -8.64
CA VAL A 162 2.82 16.66 -9.64
C VAL A 162 2.61 18.04 -9.06
N ASP A 163 2.01 18.15 -7.88
CA ASP A 163 1.69 19.43 -7.26
C ASP A 163 2.95 20.25 -6.94
N GLU A 164 4.06 19.59 -6.59
CA GLU A 164 5.34 20.23 -6.32
C GLU A 164 6.11 20.63 -7.61
N LEU A 165 6.07 19.79 -8.65
CA LEU A 165 6.82 20.05 -9.87
C LEU A 165 6.07 20.96 -10.87
N PHE A 166 4.73 20.94 -10.85
CA PHE A 166 3.85 21.66 -11.79
C PHE A 166 2.84 22.56 -11.06
N PRO A 167 3.30 23.50 -10.22
CA PRO A 167 2.42 24.36 -9.40
C PRO A 167 1.48 25.24 -10.23
N ASP A 168 1.84 25.54 -11.47
CA ASP A 168 1.05 26.37 -12.39
C ASP A 168 -0.12 25.59 -13.02
N GLY A 169 -0.29 24.31 -12.71
CA GLY A 169 -1.40 23.47 -13.20
C GLY A 169 -1.25 23.03 -14.66
N GLU A 170 -0.05 23.11 -15.24
CA GLU A 170 0.18 22.56 -16.58
C GLU A 170 0.10 21.02 -16.56
N SER A 171 -0.34 20.43 -17.69
CA SER A 171 -0.42 18.96 -17.80
C SER A 171 0.98 18.34 -17.73
N PRO A 172 1.23 17.43 -16.79
CA PRO A 172 2.52 16.75 -16.66
C PRO A 172 2.74 15.66 -17.72
N VAL A 173 1.67 15.11 -18.31
CA VAL A 173 1.77 14.00 -19.28
C VAL A 173 2.50 14.47 -20.54
N GLY A 174 3.48 13.68 -20.97
CA GLY A 174 4.37 14.00 -22.10
C GLY A 174 5.58 14.84 -21.73
N LYS A 175 5.60 15.50 -20.58
CA LYS A 175 6.76 16.27 -20.09
C LYS A 175 7.89 15.34 -19.65
N VAL A 176 9.10 15.90 -19.62
CA VAL A 176 10.30 15.18 -19.19
C VAL A 176 10.79 15.77 -17.88
N ILE A 177 10.74 15.00 -16.83
CA ILE A 177 11.36 15.32 -15.55
C ILE A 177 12.76 14.70 -15.49
N ARG A 178 13.61 15.19 -14.61
CA ARG A 178 14.92 14.63 -14.35
C ARG A 178 14.98 14.09 -12.93
N PHE A 179 15.26 12.80 -12.78
CA PHE A 179 15.54 12.20 -11.49
C PHE A 179 17.06 11.98 -11.38
N GLY A 180 17.70 12.74 -10.50
CA GLY A 180 19.15 12.82 -10.47
C GLY A 180 19.71 13.25 -11.82
N LYS A 181 20.40 12.34 -12.53
CA LYS A 181 20.98 12.58 -13.86
C LYS A 181 20.15 11.99 -15.00
N ILE A 182 19.08 11.27 -14.72
CA ILE A 182 18.33 10.50 -15.70
C ILE A 182 17.04 11.24 -16.08
N PRO A 183 16.83 11.56 -17.36
CA PRO A 183 15.57 12.10 -17.84
C PRO A 183 14.52 10.97 -17.91
N LEU A 184 13.31 11.24 -17.41
CA LEU A 184 12.16 10.34 -17.43
C LEU A 184 10.98 11.11 -18.05
N ARG A 185 10.36 10.55 -19.09
CA ARG A 185 9.16 11.10 -19.69
C ARG A 185 7.93 10.62 -18.93
N ILE A 186 7.12 11.54 -18.47
CA ILE A 186 5.85 11.23 -17.80
C ILE A 186 4.87 10.71 -18.85
N VAL A 187 4.39 9.46 -18.65
CA VAL A 187 3.37 8.85 -19.51
C VAL A 187 2.00 8.86 -18.86
N GLY A 188 1.93 8.98 -17.53
CA GLY A 188 0.66 9.11 -16.83
C GLY A 188 0.83 9.64 -15.41
N VAL A 189 -0.31 10.01 -14.84
CA VAL A 189 -0.47 10.51 -13.46
C VAL A 189 -1.35 9.54 -12.70
N LEU A 190 -0.97 9.18 -11.49
CA LEU A 190 -1.74 8.30 -10.64
C LEU A 190 -2.89 9.04 -9.96
N GLU A 191 -4.00 8.34 -9.76
CA GLU A 191 -5.09 8.79 -8.89
C GLU A 191 -4.57 8.94 -7.47
N SER A 192 -4.94 10.05 -6.81
CA SER A 192 -4.50 10.31 -5.44
C SER A 192 -5.09 9.29 -4.47
N LYS A 193 -4.24 8.74 -3.60
CA LYS A 193 -4.60 7.87 -2.47
C LYS A 193 -4.55 8.59 -1.12
N GLY A 194 -3.88 9.74 -1.07
CA GLY A 194 -3.69 10.50 0.15
C GLY A 194 -2.77 9.81 1.16
N TYR A 195 -2.98 10.13 2.43
CA TYR A 195 -2.16 9.61 3.53
C TYR A 195 -2.71 8.26 4.02
N ASN A 196 -1.80 7.33 4.28
CA ASN A 196 -2.17 6.08 4.92
C ASN A 196 -2.42 6.27 6.44
N SER A 197 -2.87 5.19 7.12
CA SER A 197 -3.14 5.21 8.57
C SER A 197 -1.94 5.54 9.46
N MET A 198 -0.73 5.43 8.93
CA MET A 198 0.52 5.77 9.62
C MET A 198 0.96 7.22 9.33
N GLY A 199 0.17 7.98 8.59
CA GLY A 199 0.48 9.36 8.21
C GLY A 199 1.53 9.50 7.11
N MET A 200 1.85 8.42 6.38
CA MET A 200 2.74 8.47 5.23
C MET A 200 1.97 8.82 3.97
N ASP A 201 2.49 9.75 3.19
CA ASP A 201 1.95 10.12 1.89
C ASP A 201 2.16 8.97 0.89
N GLN A 202 1.07 8.49 0.29
CA GLN A 202 1.09 7.44 -0.73
C GLN A 202 1.23 8.00 -2.15
N ASP A 203 1.18 9.31 -2.29
CA ASP A 203 1.22 10.03 -3.56
C ASP A 203 2.59 10.67 -3.84
N ASP A 204 3.52 10.64 -2.86
CA ASP A 204 4.91 11.06 -3.04
C ASP A 204 5.76 9.92 -3.59
N LEU A 205 5.56 9.62 -4.87
CA LEU A 205 6.32 8.57 -5.55
C LEU A 205 6.36 8.76 -7.08
N ILE A 206 7.36 8.14 -7.69
CA ILE A 206 7.49 7.96 -9.14
C ILE A 206 7.57 6.46 -9.42
N LEU A 207 6.77 5.95 -10.35
CA LEU A 207 6.84 4.57 -10.80
C LEU A 207 7.47 4.52 -12.19
N ALA A 208 8.47 3.67 -12.37
CA ALA A 208 9.17 3.50 -13.64
C ALA A 208 9.42 2.01 -13.92
N PRO A 209 9.74 1.60 -15.16
CA PRO A 209 10.15 0.23 -15.43
C PRO A 209 11.33 -0.20 -14.55
N TYR A 210 11.23 -1.36 -13.89
CA TYR A 210 12.29 -1.81 -12.99
C TYR A 210 13.65 -1.90 -13.66
N THR A 211 13.68 -2.27 -14.94
CA THR A 211 14.90 -2.32 -15.74
C THR A 211 15.54 -0.96 -15.93
N THR A 212 14.75 0.10 -16.02
CA THR A 212 15.23 1.47 -16.12
C THR A 212 15.87 1.92 -14.81
N VAL A 213 15.20 1.67 -13.67
CA VAL A 213 15.74 2.01 -12.35
C VAL A 213 16.99 1.19 -12.04
N GLN A 214 16.93 -0.13 -12.28
CA GLN A 214 18.01 -1.06 -12.03
C GLN A 214 19.27 -0.73 -12.85
N LYS A 215 19.13 -0.53 -14.16
CA LYS A 215 20.26 -0.35 -15.08
C LYS A 215 20.78 1.07 -15.16
N ARG A 216 19.89 2.09 -15.03
CA ARG A 216 20.25 3.48 -15.31
C ARG A 216 20.37 4.36 -14.07
N ILE A 217 19.63 4.05 -13.00
CA ILE A 217 19.65 4.83 -11.76
C ILE A 217 20.58 4.18 -10.74
N LEU A 218 20.37 2.90 -10.45
CA LEU A 218 21.11 2.17 -9.40
C LEU A 218 22.36 1.46 -9.92
N ALA A 219 22.41 1.06 -11.20
CA ALA A 219 23.45 0.24 -11.80
C ALA A 219 23.68 -1.10 -11.04
N ILE A 220 22.60 -1.78 -10.64
CA ILE A 220 22.59 -3.05 -9.93
C ILE A 220 22.05 -4.17 -10.82
N THR A 221 22.31 -5.44 -10.42
CA THR A 221 21.83 -6.63 -11.15
C THR A 221 20.87 -7.49 -10.34
N HIS A 222 20.70 -7.19 -9.05
CA HIS A 222 19.81 -7.88 -8.12
C HIS A 222 18.50 -7.12 -7.95
N LEU A 223 17.53 -7.75 -7.31
CA LEU A 223 16.27 -7.14 -6.89
C LEU A 223 16.35 -6.79 -5.40
N GLN A 224 15.77 -5.67 -5.03
CA GLN A 224 15.67 -5.28 -3.62
C GLN A 224 14.46 -5.94 -2.92
N SER A 225 13.41 -6.22 -3.69
CA SER A 225 12.27 -7.00 -3.22
C SER A 225 11.46 -7.56 -4.40
N ILE A 226 10.60 -8.52 -4.10
CA ILE A 226 9.55 -8.98 -5.02
C ILE A 226 8.23 -8.77 -4.30
N THR A 227 7.27 -8.16 -4.99
CA THR A 227 5.92 -7.95 -4.47
C THR A 227 4.97 -8.82 -5.27
N CYS A 228 4.15 -9.60 -4.61
CA CYS A 228 3.14 -10.42 -5.24
C CYS A 228 1.80 -10.31 -4.50
N SER A 229 0.75 -10.74 -5.18
CA SER A 229 -0.60 -10.80 -4.66
C SER A 229 -1.07 -12.26 -4.72
N ALA A 230 -1.54 -12.81 -3.60
CA ALA A 230 -2.21 -14.11 -3.60
C ALA A 230 -3.55 -14.02 -4.38
N LEU A 231 -4.10 -15.15 -4.80
CA LEU A 231 -5.40 -15.21 -5.48
C LEU A 231 -6.53 -14.60 -4.65
N SER A 232 -6.50 -14.84 -3.34
CA SER A 232 -7.38 -14.20 -2.34
C SER A 232 -6.68 -14.20 -0.99
N GLU A 233 -7.26 -13.50 -0.01
CA GLU A 233 -6.75 -13.47 1.36
C GLU A 233 -6.66 -14.88 1.98
N GLU A 234 -7.60 -15.77 1.66
CA GLU A 234 -7.63 -17.15 2.12
C GLU A 234 -6.45 -18.02 1.66
N TYR A 235 -5.87 -17.67 0.49
CA TYR A 235 -4.73 -18.38 -0.09
C TYR A 235 -3.37 -17.77 0.26
N THR A 236 -3.33 -16.75 1.11
CA THR A 236 -2.08 -16.06 1.44
C THR A 236 -1.06 -16.99 2.09
N ASP A 237 -1.48 -17.83 3.03
CA ASP A 237 -0.59 -18.77 3.73
C ASP A 237 -0.05 -19.84 2.77
N GLN A 238 -0.89 -20.39 1.89
CA GLN A 238 -0.48 -21.36 0.87
C GLN A 238 0.49 -20.73 -0.14
N ALA A 239 0.23 -19.50 -0.56
CA ALA A 239 1.14 -18.78 -1.44
C ALA A 239 2.51 -18.54 -0.79
N ILE A 240 2.54 -18.16 0.50
CA ILE A 240 3.78 -17.98 1.26
C ILE A 240 4.56 -19.30 1.37
N GLU A 241 3.86 -20.43 1.61
CA GLU A 241 4.51 -21.74 1.68
C GLU A 241 5.12 -22.16 0.33
N GLU A 242 4.38 -22.02 -0.78
CA GLU A 242 4.90 -22.30 -2.13
C GLU A 242 6.11 -21.42 -2.47
N ILE A 243 6.02 -20.11 -2.26
CA ILE A 243 7.13 -19.19 -2.47
C ILE A 243 8.35 -19.59 -1.65
N THR A 244 8.14 -19.94 -0.38
CA THR A 244 9.22 -20.35 0.52
C THR A 244 9.92 -21.60 0.01
N GLN A 245 9.17 -22.60 -0.47
CA GLN A 245 9.75 -23.83 -1.01
C GLN A 245 10.55 -23.58 -2.30
N ILE A 246 10.03 -22.76 -3.22
CA ILE A 246 10.71 -22.39 -4.45
C ILE A 246 12.02 -21.67 -4.15
N LEU A 247 11.98 -20.65 -3.28
CA LEU A 247 13.17 -19.88 -2.91
C LEU A 247 14.21 -20.71 -2.15
N ARG A 248 13.79 -21.60 -1.24
CA ARG A 248 14.70 -22.53 -0.56
C ARG A 248 15.42 -23.43 -1.55
N THR A 249 14.71 -23.92 -2.57
CA THR A 249 15.30 -24.76 -3.63
C THR A 249 16.32 -23.97 -4.46
N ASN A 250 15.97 -22.76 -4.89
CA ASN A 250 16.84 -21.90 -5.69
C ASN A 250 18.12 -21.52 -4.96
N HIS A 251 18.01 -21.20 -3.69
CA HIS A 251 19.11 -20.73 -2.85
C HIS A 251 19.78 -21.87 -2.06
N LYS A 252 19.37 -23.13 -2.26
CA LYS A 252 19.91 -24.32 -1.56
C LYS A 252 19.92 -24.17 -0.02
N LEU A 253 18.87 -23.52 0.51
CA LEU A 253 18.69 -23.34 1.93
C LEU A 253 18.11 -24.62 2.55
N LYS A 254 18.64 -25.00 3.72
CA LYS A 254 18.16 -26.16 4.49
C LYS A 254 16.92 -25.84 5.31
#